data_92fd8fe31764f005a7398643190ac6e9
#
_entry.id   92fd8fe31764f005a7398643190ac6e9
#
_cell.length_a   1.000
_cell.length_b   1.000
_cell.length_c   1.000
_cell.angle_alpha   90.00
_cell.angle_beta   90.00
_cell.angle_gamma   90.00
#
_symmetry.space_group_name_H-M   'P 1'
#
loop_
_entity.id
_entity.type
_entity.pdbx_description
1 polymer ?
#
loop_
_entity_poly.entity_id
_entity_poly.type
_entity_poly.pdbx_seq_one_letter_code
_entity_poly.pdbx_strand_id
1 'polypeptide(L)'
;VEVLYWNRDRKEENLNRYDSRIRFHEFSDYMQDSAPYARKLFHFYRYRSQALKLLKTGGFDFVIVLHTLPGILVSDYLLKNFAGRYIFDYRDSSFEHISFFGKRVMQLSLASKLTFVSSDAFRRFLPSSGVPVITSHNILEDSLNHRDDRIHAFKASPKIRIAFWGFIRHADHNKKIIDRLGKDSRFELHYYGRKQAVAKQLETYAKTNGADNVFFHGEYNPEDRYRFACCTDIIHNSYWDNNTRFAMGNKYYDSVIFRIPQLTMPGTYMGERCTAKGTGIALNPDSSDYADSIWEWFKSLDRIQFEKNCDADLDAILLEYNAGKDMLNNLFNAQAK
;
A
#
# COMPACT_ATOMS: atom_id res chain seq x y z
N VAL A 1 18.73 -0.89 -19.46
CA VAL A 1 18.12 -1.40 -18.22
C VAL A 1 17.45 -2.72 -18.52
N GLU A 2 17.60 -3.71 -17.64
CA GLU A 2 16.90 -4.99 -17.75
C GLU A 2 15.98 -5.20 -16.55
N VAL A 3 14.76 -5.69 -16.79
CA VAL A 3 13.73 -5.89 -15.76
C VAL A 3 13.29 -7.35 -15.77
N LEU A 4 13.51 -8.05 -14.66
CA LEU A 4 12.92 -9.38 -14.45
C LEU A 4 11.63 -9.21 -13.65
N TYR A 5 10.52 -9.67 -14.20
CA TYR A 5 9.23 -9.65 -13.53
C TYR A 5 8.54 -11.02 -13.55
N TRP A 6 7.70 -11.26 -12.54
CA TRP A 6 6.91 -12.50 -12.45
C TRP A 6 5.48 -12.24 -12.90
N ASN A 7 5.12 -12.78 -14.06
CA ASN A 7 3.75 -12.80 -14.57
C ASN A 7 2.99 -13.99 -13.96
N ARG A 8 2.49 -13.81 -12.73
CA ARG A 8 1.81 -14.85 -11.95
C ARG A 8 0.47 -15.26 -12.52
N ASP A 9 -0.24 -14.32 -13.12
CA ASP A 9 -1.59 -14.50 -13.67
C ASP A 9 -1.56 -14.89 -15.15
N ARG A 10 -0.38 -14.91 -15.77
CA ARG A 10 -0.17 -15.12 -17.21
C ARG A 10 -1.03 -14.18 -18.07
N LYS A 11 -1.17 -12.94 -17.63
CA LYS A 11 -1.85 -11.90 -18.39
C LYS A 11 -0.92 -11.33 -19.45
N GLU A 12 -1.51 -10.93 -20.56
CA GLU A 12 -0.78 -10.17 -21.56
C GLU A 12 -0.48 -8.77 -21.03
N GLU A 13 0.81 -8.41 -20.97
CA GLU A 13 1.27 -7.12 -20.51
C GLU A 13 1.62 -6.23 -21.70
N ASN A 14 1.04 -5.04 -21.76
CA ASN A 14 1.41 -4.05 -22.77
C ASN A 14 2.75 -3.38 -22.39
N LEU A 15 3.83 -4.00 -22.79
CA LEU A 15 5.19 -3.50 -22.52
C LEU A 15 5.60 -2.32 -23.44
N ASN A 16 4.86 -2.07 -24.53
CA ASN A 16 5.16 -1.00 -25.49
C ASN A 16 4.99 0.41 -24.91
N ARG A 17 4.34 0.54 -23.75
CA ARG A 17 4.21 1.81 -23.00
C ARG A 17 5.50 2.26 -22.32
N TYR A 18 6.49 1.39 -22.22
CA TYR A 18 7.75 1.69 -21.57
C TYR A 18 8.83 2.08 -22.61
N ASP A 19 9.89 2.74 -22.13
CA ASP A 19 11.03 3.12 -22.94
C ASP A 19 11.66 1.90 -23.61
N SER A 20 11.91 1.98 -24.91
CA SER A 20 12.49 0.88 -25.72
C SER A 20 13.88 0.43 -25.28
N ARG A 21 14.58 1.23 -24.47
CA ARG A 21 15.88 0.87 -23.87
C ARG A 21 15.72 -0.11 -22.68
N ILE A 22 14.49 -0.42 -22.26
CA ILE A 22 14.22 -1.38 -21.21
C ILE A 22 13.96 -2.76 -21.82
N ARG A 23 14.80 -3.73 -21.46
CA ARG A 23 14.59 -5.13 -21.82
C ARG A 23 13.85 -5.85 -20.71
N PHE A 24 12.72 -6.44 -21.04
CA PHE A 24 11.91 -7.21 -20.09
C PHE A 24 12.19 -8.70 -20.20
N HIS A 25 12.37 -9.36 -19.04
CA HIS A 25 12.52 -10.79 -18.88
C HIS A 25 11.31 -11.30 -18.10
N GLU A 26 10.41 -11.96 -18.78
CA GLU A 26 9.22 -12.51 -18.15
C GLU A 26 9.53 -13.88 -17.50
N PHE A 27 9.14 -14.03 -16.24
CA PHE A 27 8.96 -15.32 -15.61
C PHE A 27 7.48 -15.64 -15.59
N SER A 28 7.00 -16.37 -16.62
CA SER A 28 5.61 -16.76 -16.77
C SER A 28 5.34 -18.08 -16.07
N ASP A 29 4.97 -18.01 -14.79
CA ASP A 29 4.67 -19.18 -13.97
C ASP A 29 3.43 -18.92 -13.12
N TYR A 30 2.33 -19.61 -13.46
CA TYR A 30 1.04 -19.43 -12.79
C TYR A 30 1.09 -19.91 -11.35
N MET A 31 0.71 -19.02 -10.42
CA MET A 31 0.64 -19.34 -9.00
C MET A 31 -0.59 -18.69 -8.37
N GLN A 32 -1.50 -19.50 -7.86
CA GLN A 32 -2.63 -19.02 -7.09
C GLN A 32 -2.19 -18.50 -5.71
N ASP A 33 -2.85 -17.45 -5.22
CA ASP A 33 -2.59 -16.91 -3.89
C ASP A 33 -2.92 -17.91 -2.78
N SER A 34 -3.92 -18.77 -3.00
CA SER A 34 -4.33 -19.86 -2.10
C SER A 34 -3.50 -21.14 -2.21
N ALA A 35 -2.46 -21.17 -3.07
CA ALA A 35 -1.64 -22.36 -3.26
C ALA A 35 -0.96 -22.81 -1.94
N PRO A 36 -0.84 -24.13 -1.70
CA PRO A 36 -0.11 -24.67 -0.55
C PRO A 36 1.35 -24.19 -0.49
N TYR A 37 1.91 -24.06 0.70
CA TYR A 37 3.29 -23.57 0.90
C TYR A 37 4.34 -24.33 0.09
N ALA A 38 4.26 -25.67 0.03
CA ALA A 38 5.20 -26.48 -0.75
C ALA A 38 5.20 -26.09 -2.25
N ARG A 39 4.00 -25.85 -2.82
CA ARG A 39 3.87 -25.39 -4.21
C ARG A 39 4.44 -23.99 -4.38
N LYS A 40 4.18 -23.07 -3.44
CA LYS A 40 4.77 -21.73 -3.46
C LYS A 40 6.30 -21.77 -3.42
N LEU A 41 6.88 -22.61 -2.57
CA LEU A 41 8.33 -22.80 -2.49
C LEU A 41 8.94 -23.29 -3.81
N PHE A 42 8.28 -24.21 -4.50
CA PHE A 42 8.73 -24.66 -5.82
C PHE A 42 8.75 -23.54 -6.86
N HIS A 43 7.70 -22.72 -6.92
CA HIS A 43 7.65 -21.55 -7.83
C HIS A 43 8.73 -20.52 -7.46
N PHE A 44 8.94 -20.25 -6.18
CA PHE A 44 10.01 -19.36 -5.72
C PHE A 44 11.40 -19.88 -6.08
N TYR A 45 11.64 -21.18 -6.00
CA TYR A 45 12.89 -21.78 -6.42
C TYR A 45 13.13 -21.61 -7.92
N ARG A 46 12.12 -21.81 -8.75
CA ARG A 46 12.19 -21.56 -10.20
C ARG A 46 12.47 -20.09 -10.52
N TYR A 47 11.76 -19.17 -9.87
CA TYR A 47 12.02 -17.73 -10.01
C TYR A 47 13.47 -17.39 -9.60
N ARG A 48 13.93 -17.90 -8.45
CA ARG A 48 15.32 -17.71 -8.00
C ARG A 48 16.32 -18.21 -9.04
N SER A 49 16.09 -19.38 -9.63
CA SER A 49 16.97 -19.94 -10.65
C SER A 49 17.11 -19.01 -11.87
N GLN A 50 16.01 -18.48 -12.36
CA GLN A 50 16.01 -17.52 -13.48
C GLN A 50 16.69 -16.20 -13.10
N ALA A 51 16.37 -15.66 -11.92
CA ALA A 51 16.99 -14.43 -11.43
C ALA A 51 18.52 -14.58 -11.28
N LEU A 52 18.98 -15.69 -10.71
CA LEU A 52 20.41 -15.96 -10.59
C LEU A 52 21.10 -16.16 -11.93
N LYS A 53 20.43 -16.81 -12.89
CA LYS A 53 20.97 -16.94 -14.26
C LYS A 53 21.17 -15.56 -14.85
N LEU A 54 20.16 -14.69 -14.81
CA LEU A 54 20.24 -13.33 -15.34
C LEU A 54 21.34 -12.51 -14.66
N LEU A 55 21.39 -12.52 -13.32
CA LEU A 55 22.41 -11.80 -12.55
C LEU A 55 23.85 -12.26 -12.87
N LYS A 56 24.05 -13.55 -13.18
CA LYS A 56 25.38 -14.11 -13.51
C LYS A 56 25.83 -13.81 -14.93
N THR A 57 24.90 -13.70 -15.86
CA THR A 57 25.22 -13.59 -17.31
C THR A 57 25.06 -12.18 -17.85
N GLY A 58 24.32 -11.30 -17.14
CA GLY A 58 23.95 -9.98 -17.67
C GLY A 58 25.02 -8.89 -17.54
N GLY A 59 26.11 -9.13 -16.79
CA GLY A 59 27.21 -8.16 -16.67
C GLY A 59 26.79 -6.83 -16.03
N PHE A 60 25.86 -6.87 -15.06
CA PHE A 60 25.28 -5.68 -14.44
C PHE A 60 26.27 -4.99 -13.49
N ASP A 61 26.34 -3.67 -13.57
CA ASP A 61 27.11 -2.84 -12.64
C ASP A 61 26.33 -2.59 -11.34
N PHE A 62 24.99 -2.53 -11.45
CA PHE A 62 24.09 -2.17 -10.35
C PHE A 62 22.78 -2.95 -10.41
N VAL A 63 22.17 -3.22 -9.24
CA VAL A 63 20.90 -3.96 -9.14
C VAL A 63 19.88 -3.15 -8.32
N ILE A 64 18.63 -3.12 -8.76
CA ILE A 64 17.50 -2.63 -7.97
C ILE A 64 16.65 -3.84 -7.59
N VAL A 65 16.53 -4.10 -6.30
CA VAL A 65 15.76 -5.20 -5.74
C VAL A 65 14.42 -4.66 -5.29
N LEU A 66 13.38 -4.87 -6.09
CA LEU A 66 12.03 -4.47 -5.78
C LEU A 66 11.36 -5.54 -4.93
N HIS A 67 10.94 -5.16 -3.72
CA HIS A 67 10.27 -6.01 -2.76
C HIS A 67 11.21 -6.97 -1.98
N THR A 68 10.79 -7.33 -0.76
CA THR A 68 11.57 -8.14 0.20
C THR A 68 11.88 -9.54 -0.31
N LEU A 69 10.85 -10.24 -0.83
CA LEU A 69 10.97 -11.65 -1.20
C LEU A 69 11.97 -11.90 -2.35
N PRO A 70 11.96 -11.15 -3.47
CA PRO A 70 13.00 -11.27 -4.50
C PRO A 70 14.41 -11.10 -3.93
N GLY A 71 14.61 -10.12 -3.03
CA GLY A 71 15.89 -9.90 -2.35
C GLY A 71 16.35 -11.11 -1.53
N ILE A 72 15.46 -11.68 -0.72
CA ILE A 72 15.74 -12.87 0.07
C ILE A 72 16.12 -14.06 -0.82
N LEU A 73 15.39 -14.28 -1.90
CA LEU A 73 15.65 -15.41 -2.81
C LEU A 73 17.03 -15.39 -3.44
N VAL A 74 17.60 -14.22 -3.72
CA VAL A 74 18.93 -14.10 -4.33
C VAL A 74 19.97 -13.49 -3.38
N SER A 75 19.66 -13.43 -2.07
CA SER A 75 20.46 -12.72 -1.06
C SER A 75 21.92 -13.15 -1.02
N ASP A 76 22.21 -14.46 -1.08
CA ASP A 76 23.60 -14.96 -1.02
C ASP A 76 24.45 -14.41 -2.19
N TYR A 77 23.86 -14.31 -3.37
CA TYR A 77 24.54 -13.79 -4.55
C TYR A 77 24.71 -12.28 -4.48
N LEU A 78 23.69 -11.54 -4.01
CA LEU A 78 23.76 -10.09 -3.84
C LEU A 78 24.83 -9.71 -2.81
N LEU A 79 24.81 -10.33 -1.65
CA LEU A 79 25.75 -10.05 -0.56
C LEU A 79 27.20 -10.33 -0.98
N LYS A 80 27.43 -11.37 -1.78
CA LYS A 80 28.76 -11.76 -2.23
C LYS A 80 29.27 -10.88 -3.40
N ASN A 81 28.41 -10.53 -4.36
CA ASN A 81 28.85 -9.98 -5.64
C ASN A 81 28.42 -8.53 -5.87
N PHE A 82 27.43 -8.02 -5.13
CA PHE A 82 26.85 -6.69 -5.32
C PHE A 82 26.83 -5.85 -4.05
N ALA A 83 27.58 -6.19 -3.00
CA ALA A 83 27.66 -5.36 -1.80
C ALA A 83 28.02 -3.90 -2.15
N GLY A 84 27.25 -2.93 -1.67
CA GLY A 84 27.38 -1.51 -2.02
C GLY A 84 26.94 -1.14 -3.44
N ARG A 85 26.47 -2.09 -4.24
CA ARG A 85 26.06 -1.88 -5.64
C ARG A 85 24.64 -2.33 -5.92
N TYR A 86 23.73 -2.22 -4.92
CA TYR A 86 22.31 -2.43 -5.13
C TYR A 86 21.49 -1.53 -4.21
N ILE A 87 20.24 -1.27 -4.65
CA ILE A 87 19.17 -0.69 -3.84
C ILE A 87 18.28 -1.81 -3.36
N PHE A 88 17.87 -1.74 -2.08
CA PHE A 88 16.91 -2.65 -1.50
C PHE A 88 15.59 -1.92 -1.23
N ASP A 89 14.51 -2.26 -1.94
CA ASP A 89 13.19 -1.69 -1.74
C ASP A 89 12.35 -2.61 -0.83
N TYR A 90 12.36 -2.30 0.46
CA TYR A 90 11.67 -3.04 1.52
C TYR A 90 10.25 -2.49 1.73
N ARG A 91 9.26 -3.09 1.04
CA ARG A 91 7.90 -2.55 1.01
C ARG A 91 6.92 -3.17 2.00
N ASP A 92 7.06 -4.45 2.29
CA ASP A 92 6.13 -5.19 3.14
C ASP A 92 6.89 -6.10 4.09
N SER A 93 6.44 -6.15 5.35
CA SER A 93 6.86 -7.20 6.26
C SER A 93 6.22 -8.53 5.86
N SER A 94 6.97 -9.61 5.97
CA SER A 94 6.50 -10.94 5.57
C SER A 94 6.72 -11.96 6.69
N PHE A 95 7.97 -12.28 6.97
CA PHE A 95 8.36 -13.33 7.92
C PHE A 95 9.46 -12.85 8.88
N GLU A 96 9.53 -11.53 9.16
CA GLU A 96 10.57 -10.94 10.00
C GLU A 96 10.56 -11.46 11.45
N HIS A 97 9.43 -11.98 11.90
CA HIS A 97 9.31 -12.70 13.18
C HIS A 97 10.11 -14.01 13.20
N ILE A 98 10.47 -14.57 12.02
CA ILE A 98 11.38 -15.71 11.91
C ILE A 98 12.81 -15.17 11.95
N SER A 99 13.56 -15.52 12.97
CA SER A 99 14.89 -14.98 13.24
C SER A 99 15.85 -15.03 12.03
N PHE A 100 15.87 -16.14 11.29
CA PHE A 100 16.69 -16.28 10.08
C PHE A 100 16.28 -15.25 9.00
N PHE A 101 14.98 -15.09 8.78
CA PHE A 101 14.46 -14.18 7.76
C PHE A 101 14.76 -12.72 8.14
N GLY A 102 14.47 -12.32 9.40
CA GLY A 102 14.76 -10.98 9.88
C GLY A 102 16.26 -10.63 9.82
N LYS A 103 17.13 -11.56 10.23
CA LYS A 103 18.59 -11.38 10.09
C LYS A 103 19.01 -11.18 8.62
N ARG A 104 18.41 -11.91 7.69
CA ARG A 104 18.72 -11.78 6.26
C ARG A 104 18.25 -10.43 5.69
N VAL A 105 17.07 -9.94 6.10
CA VAL A 105 16.60 -8.59 5.75
C VAL A 105 17.58 -7.52 6.24
N MET A 106 18.03 -7.62 7.49
CA MET A 106 19.05 -6.71 8.04
C MET A 106 20.37 -6.75 7.26
N GLN A 107 20.86 -7.94 6.91
CA GLN A 107 22.08 -8.10 6.11
C GLN A 107 21.94 -7.48 4.72
N LEU A 108 20.80 -7.72 4.05
CA LEU A 108 20.50 -7.10 2.75
C LEU A 108 20.47 -5.59 2.83
N SER A 109 19.84 -5.03 3.86
CA SER A 109 19.83 -3.59 4.07
C SER A 109 21.24 -3.04 4.32
N LEU A 110 22.01 -3.62 5.24
CA LEU A 110 23.38 -3.17 5.58
C LEU A 110 24.33 -3.19 4.38
N ALA A 111 24.20 -4.20 3.52
CA ALA A 111 25.06 -4.34 2.36
C ALA A 111 24.53 -3.59 1.10
N SER A 112 23.37 -2.95 1.20
CA SER A 112 22.83 -2.13 0.10
C SER A 112 23.57 -0.77 0.01
N LYS A 113 23.46 -0.11 -1.12
CA LYS A 113 23.87 1.30 -1.26
C LYS A 113 22.84 2.23 -0.63
N LEU A 114 21.57 1.83 -0.69
CA LEU A 114 20.40 2.57 -0.23
C LEU A 114 19.25 1.58 0.03
N THR A 115 18.52 1.76 1.11
CA THR A 115 17.28 1.02 1.38
C THR A 115 16.09 1.97 1.33
N PHE A 116 15.05 1.58 0.59
CA PHE A 116 13.74 2.23 0.65
C PHE A 116 12.79 1.43 1.54
N VAL A 117 11.91 2.14 2.25
CA VAL A 117 10.78 1.57 2.98
C VAL A 117 9.48 2.24 2.53
N SER A 118 8.38 1.50 2.46
CA SER A 118 7.06 2.06 2.10
C SER A 118 6.32 2.68 3.30
N SER A 119 6.87 2.53 4.48
CA SER A 119 6.36 3.09 5.74
C SER A 119 7.51 3.23 6.73
N ASP A 120 7.55 4.34 7.47
CA ASP A 120 8.57 4.54 8.51
C ASP A 120 8.53 3.47 9.61
N ALA A 121 7.36 2.89 9.86
CA ALA A 121 7.22 1.82 10.84
C ALA A 121 8.04 0.56 10.48
N PHE A 122 8.39 0.38 9.21
CA PHE A 122 9.25 -0.73 8.78
C PHE A 122 10.72 -0.56 9.16
N ARG A 123 11.16 0.65 9.50
CA ARG A 123 12.55 0.90 9.98
C ARG A 123 12.90 0.05 11.21
N ARG A 124 11.90 -0.36 12.00
CA ARG A 124 12.08 -1.27 13.16
C ARG A 124 12.69 -2.63 12.83
N PHE A 125 12.58 -3.06 11.58
CA PHE A 125 13.12 -4.33 11.07
C PHE A 125 14.49 -4.17 10.42
N LEU A 126 14.99 -2.94 10.36
CA LEU A 126 16.21 -2.57 9.66
C LEU A 126 17.28 -2.11 10.63
N PRO A 127 18.55 -2.06 10.22
CA PRO A 127 19.63 -1.50 11.04
C PRO A 127 19.35 -0.04 11.37
N SER A 128 19.69 0.35 12.61
CA SER A 128 19.54 1.74 13.06
C SER A 128 20.61 2.70 12.47
N SER A 129 21.67 2.15 11.87
CA SER A 129 22.78 2.91 11.27
C SER A 129 23.52 2.07 10.23
N GLY A 130 24.42 2.69 9.49
CA GLY A 130 25.32 2.00 8.53
C GLY A 130 24.85 2.03 7.08
N VAL A 131 23.59 2.36 6.82
CA VAL A 131 23.04 2.52 5.45
C VAL A 131 21.96 3.61 5.46
N PRO A 132 21.86 4.45 4.42
CA PRO A 132 20.74 5.35 4.27
C PRO A 132 19.43 4.56 4.09
N VAL A 133 18.43 4.87 4.92
CA VAL A 133 17.08 4.33 4.81
C VAL A 133 16.11 5.48 4.56
N ILE A 134 15.34 5.41 3.48
CA ILE A 134 14.45 6.47 3.03
C ILE A 134 13.04 5.93 2.89
N THR A 135 12.05 6.72 3.28
CA THR A 135 10.65 6.41 3.05
C THR A 135 10.27 6.75 1.60
N SER A 136 9.90 5.72 0.84
CA SER A 136 9.34 5.86 -0.50
C SER A 136 7.82 5.81 -0.40
N HIS A 137 7.21 6.98 -0.38
CA HIS A 137 5.75 7.11 -0.30
C HIS A 137 5.06 6.60 -1.57
N ASN A 138 3.95 5.87 -1.41
CA ASN A 138 3.14 5.36 -2.51
C ASN A 138 2.17 6.44 -3.08
N ILE A 139 2.69 7.63 -3.32
CA ILE A 139 1.94 8.70 -3.97
C ILE A 139 1.82 8.39 -5.45
N LEU A 140 0.63 8.61 -5.98
CA LEU A 140 0.41 8.72 -7.41
C LEU A 140 0.44 10.20 -7.78
N GLU A 141 1.48 10.63 -8.49
CA GLU A 141 1.69 12.05 -8.84
C GLU A 141 0.48 12.65 -9.55
N ASP A 142 -0.18 11.88 -10.43
CA ASP A 142 -1.39 12.32 -11.13
C ASP A 142 -2.53 12.68 -10.17
N SER A 143 -2.59 12.08 -8.98
CA SER A 143 -3.62 12.41 -7.98
C SER A 143 -3.50 13.85 -7.47
N LEU A 144 -2.30 14.46 -7.53
CA LEU A 144 -2.08 15.84 -7.13
C LEU A 144 -2.82 16.83 -8.04
N ASN A 145 -2.98 16.49 -9.32
CA ASN A 145 -3.72 17.31 -10.29
C ASN A 145 -5.23 17.36 -9.98
N HIS A 146 -5.73 16.39 -9.19
CA HIS A 146 -7.14 16.25 -8.81
C HIS A 146 -7.43 16.67 -7.37
N ARG A 147 -6.47 17.34 -6.71
CA ARG A 147 -6.56 17.73 -5.30
C ARG A 147 -7.80 18.57 -5.01
N ASP A 148 -8.13 19.50 -5.89
CA ASP A 148 -9.20 20.46 -5.69
C ASP A 148 -10.52 20.08 -6.40
N ASP A 149 -10.55 18.98 -7.15
CA ASP A 149 -11.75 18.52 -7.86
C ASP A 149 -12.94 18.34 -6.93
N ARG A 150 -12.70 17.82 -5.71
CA ARG A 150 -13.72 17.62 -4.69
C ARG A 150 -14.38 18.93 -4.23
N ILE A 151 -13.63 20.02 -4.13
CA ILE A 151 -14.14 21.33 -3.69
C ILE A 151 -15.25 21.77 -4.63
N HIS A 152 -15.09 21.54 -5.93
CA HIS A 152 -16.04 21.97 -6.96
C HIS A 152 -17.16 20.99 -7.24
N ALA A 153 -16.95 19.69 -7.00
CA ALA A 153 -17.87 18.63 -7.39
C ALA A 153 -18.48 17.85 -6.22
N PHE A 154 -18.19 18.22 -4.97
CA PHE A 154 -18.70 17.50 -3.80
C PHE A 154 -20.23 17.61 -3.71
N LYS A 155 -20.86 16.45 -3.59
CA LYS A 155 -22.31 16.32 -3.40
C LYS A 155 -22.60 16.00 -1.93
N ALA A 156 -23.19 16.97 -1.23
CA ALA A 156 -23.63 16.74 0.14
C ALA A 156 -24.70 15.64 0.22
N SER A 157 -24.69 14.89 1.29
CA SER A 157 -25.66 13.84 1.61
C SER A 157 -26.14 14.00 3.05
N PRO A 158 -27.40 13.66 3.38
CA PRO A 158 -27.85 13.60 4.76
C PRO A 158 -27.18 12.48 5.55
N LYS A 159 -26.63 11.47 4.85
CA LYS A 159 -25.91 10.35 5.44
C LYS A 159 -24.39 10.55 5.30
N ILE A 160 -23.62 9.96 6.20
CA ILE A 160 -22.15 9.88 6.07
C ILE A 160 -21.81 8.73 5.15
N ARG A 161 -21.23 9.04 4.01
CA ARG A 161 -20.78 8.05 3.01
C ARG A 161 -19.34 7.65 3.30
N ILE A 162 -19.18 6.40 3.73
CA ILE A 162 -17.87 5.81 4.03
C ILE A 162 -17.49 4.93 2.84
N ALA A 163 -16.40 5.24 2.16
CA ALA A 163 -16.01 4.52 0.95
C ALA A 163 -14.64 3.86 1.06
N PHE A 164 -14.58 2.64 0.54
CA PHE A 164 -13.36 1.87 0.31
C PHE A 164 -13.15 1.70 -1.19
N TRP A 165 -11.94 1.95 -1.67
CA TRP A 165 -11.53 1.56 -3.03
C TRP A 165 -10.21 0.83 -3.03
N GLY A 166 -10.14 -0.25 -3.81
CA GLY A 166 -8.97 -1.12 -3.91
C GLY A 166 -9.27 -2.60 -3.79
N PHE A 167 -8.27 -3.37 -3.42
CA PHE A 167 -8.42 -4.81 -3.24
C PHE A 167 -9.09 -5.11 -1.89
N ILE A 168 -10.32 -5.63 -1.92
CA ILE A 168 -11.13 -5.91 -0.72
C ILE A 168 -10.59 -7.15 -0.02
N ARG A 169 -10.08 -6.97 1.20
CA ARG A 169 -9.46 -7.98 2.07
C ARG A 169 -10.08 -7.97 3.46
N HIS A 170 -9.55 -8.79 4.37
CA HIS A 170 -9.87 -8.78 5.80
C HIS A 170 -11.38 -8.99 6.06
N ALA A 171 -11.91 -10.14 5.58
CA ALA A 171 -13.33 -10.46 5.63
C ALA A 171 -13.93 -10.25 7.04
N ASP A 172 -13.30 -10.80 8.07
CA ASP A 172 -13.84 -10.75 9.44
C ASP A 172 -13.84 -9.34 10.02
N HIS A 173 -12.80 -8.53 9.71
CA HIS A 173 -12.77 -7.14 10.12
C HIS A 173 -13.88 -6.31 9.43
N ASN A 174 -14.06 -6.51 8.11
CA ASN A 174 -15.13 -5.82 7.37
C ASN A 174 -16.53 -6.27 7.79
N LYS A 175 -16.75 -7.54 8.17
CA LYS A 175 -18.03 -7.99 8.74
C LYS A 175 -18.39 -7.20 10.00
N LYS A 176 -17.43 -6.98 10.90
CA LYS A 176 -17.66 -6.19 12.11
C LYS A 176 -18.10 -4.76 11.78
N ILE A 177 -17.47 -4.13 10.79
CA ILE A 177 -17.85 -2.78 10.33
C ILE A 177 -19.26 -2.80 9.71
N ILE A 178 -19.59 -3.80 8.90
CA ILE A 178 -20.92 -3.98 8.32
C ILE A 178 -21.96 -4.18 9.44
N ASP A 179 -21.66 -4.96 10.47
CA ASP A 179 -22.58 -5.18 11.60
C ASP A 179 -22.87 -3.88 12.38
N ARG A 180 -21.87 -2.99 12.49
CA ARG A 180 -22.00 -1.73 13.21
C ARG A 180 -22.72 -0.63 12.41
N LEU A 181 -22.48 -0.57 11.10
CA LEU A 181 -22.90 0.56 10.27
C LEU A 181 -23.96 0.19 9.22
N GLY A 182 -24.03 -1.08 8.81
CA GLY A 182 -24.82 -1.49 7.64
C GLY A 182 -26.34 -1.40 7.81
N LYS A 183 -26.84 -1.25 9.05
CA LYS A 183 -28.27 -1.03 9.34
C LYS A 183 -28.55 0.34 9.93
N ASP A 184 -27.51 1.12 10.22
CA ASP A 184 -27.66 2.44 10.80
C ASP A 184 -27.97 3.46 9.69
N SER A 185 -29.13 4.08 9.77
CA SER A 185 -29.64 5.02 8.76
C SER A 185 -28.78 6.26 8.57
N ARG A 186 -27.86 6.54 9.50
CA ARG A 186 -26.90 7.67 9.43
C ARG A 186 -25.79 7.46 8.41
N PHE A 187 -25.53 6.21 7.99
CA PHE A 187 -24.36 5.83 7.20
C PHE A 187 -24.72 5.14 5.88
N GLU A 188 -23.79 5.20 4.95
CA GLU A 188 -23.70 4.37 3.74
C GLU A 188 -22.28 3.85 3.60
N LEU A 189 -22.12 2.53 3.35
CA LEU A 189 -20.83 1.89 3.11
C LEU A 189 -20.71 1.54 1.62
N HIS A 190 -19.68 2.09 0.96
CA HIS A 190 -19.43 1.87 -0.45
C HIS A 190 -18.10 1.15 -0.67
N TYR A 191 -18.16 -0.03 -1.30
CA TYR A 191 -16.98 -0.82 -1.64
C TYR A 191 -16.76 -0.83 -3.16
N TYR A 192 -15.68 -0.21 -3.61
CA TYR A 192 -15.21 -0.21 -4.99
C TYR A 192 -13.99 -1.13 -5.09
N GLY A 193 -14.11 -2.20 -5.86
CA GLY A 193 -13.03 -3.17 -6.03
C GLY A 193 -13.50 -4.44 -6.73
N ARG A 194 -12.57 -5.15 -7.34
CA ARG A 194 -12.87 -6.41 -8.01
C ARG A 194 -13.59 -7.38 -7.07
N LYS A 195 -14.69 -7.97 -7.53
CA LYS A 195 -15.49 -8.95 -6.78
C LYS A 195 -14.79 -10.31 -6.70
N GLN A 196 -13.68 -10.37 -5.98
CA GLN A 196 -13.00 -11.61 -5.61
C GLN A 196 -13.72 -12.33 -4.45
N ALA A 197 -13.18 -13.46 -3.99
CA ALA A 197 -13.82 -14.31 -2.98
C ALA A 197 -14.28 -13.53 -1.73
N VAL A 198 -13.41 -12.68 -1.17
CA VAL A 198 -13.74 -11.86 0.02
C VAL A 198 -14.85 -10.86 -0.26
N ALA A 199 -14.80 -10.16 -1.38
CA ALA A 199 -15.85 -9.19 -1.74
C ALA A 199 -17.21 -9.87 -1.92
N LYS A 200 -17.26 -11.03 -2.60
CA LYS A 200 -18.48 -11.83 -2.76
C LYS A 200 -19.01 -12.32 -1.41
N GLN A 201 -18.11 -12.77 -0.53
CA GLN A 201 -18.47 -13.20 0.82
C GLN A 201 -19.10 -12.06 1.62
N LEU A 202 -18.52 -10.85 1.57
CA LEU A 202 -19.03 -9.68 2.28
C LEU A 202 -20.36 -9.19 1.68
N GLU A 203 -20.51 -9.20 0.35
CA GLU A 203 -21.77 -8.85 -0.31
C GLU A 203 -22.90 -9.80 0.09
N THR A 204 -22.62 -11.11 0.10
CA THR A 204 -23.59 -12.12 0.58
C THR A 204 -23.90 -11.91 2.06
N TYR A 205 -22.88 -11.66 2.88
CA TYR A 205 -23.03 -11.40 4.31
C TYR A 205 -23.95 -10.19 4.58
N ALA A 206 -23.69 -9.07 3.92
CA ALA A 206 -24.51 -7.86 4.06
C ALA A 206 -25.99 -8.13 3.70
N LYS A 207 -26.24 -8.78 2.56
CA LYS A 207 -27.61 -9.15 2.11
C LYS A 207 -28.29 -10.08 3.10
N THR A 208 -27.62 -11.14 3.56
CA THR A 208 -28.21 -12.12 4.48
C THR A 208 -28.55 -11.49 5.84
N ASN A 209 -27.77 -10.50 6.27
CA ASN A 209 -28.00 -9.81 7.54
C ASN A 209 -28.90 -8.56 7.41
N GLY A 210 -29.45 -8.26 6.23
CA GLY A 210 -30.32 -7.08 6.03
C GLY A 210 -29.57 -5.77 6.23
N ALA A 211 -28.32 -5.69 5.83
CA ALA A 211 -27.49 -4.48 5.86
C ALA A 211 -27.70 -3.67 4.56
N ASP A 212 -28.84 -2.98 4.47
CA ASP A 212 -29.31 -2.33 3.24
C ASP A 212 -28.51 -1.06 2.88
N ASN A 213 -27.68 -0.58 3.79
CA ASN A 213 -26.82 0.59 3.58
C ASN A 213 -25.42 0.21 3.05
N VAL A 214 -25.20 -1.02 2.58
CA VAL A 214 -23.89 -1.50 2.11
C VAL A 214 -23.93 -1.80 0.61
N PHE A 215 -23.05 -1.16 -0.15
CA PHE A 215 -23.03 -1.18 -1.60
C PHE A 215 -21.71 -1.70 -2.15
N PHE A 216 -21.75 -2.73 -3.02
CA PHE A 216 -20.59 -3.29 -3.70
C PHE A 216 -20.63 -2.96 -5.20
N HIS A 217 -19.78 -2.04 -5.65
CA HIS A 217 -19.81 -1.49 -6.99
C HIS A 217 -19.03 -2.30 -8.05
N GLY A 218 -18.13 -3.19 -7.60
CA GLY A 218 -17.30 -3.98 -8.50
C GLY A 218 -16.00 -3.30 -8.91
N GLU A 219 -15.42 -3.79 -10.00
CA GLU A 219 -14.14 -3.29 -10.55
C GLU A 219 -14.30 -1.88 -11.13
N TYR A 220 -13.24 -1.11 -11.05
CA TYR A 220 -13.19 0.28 -11.50
C TYR A 220 -11.83 0.57 -12.16
N ASN A 221 -11.76 1.60 -13.00
CA ASN A 221 -10.49 2.09 -13.53
C ASN A 221 -9.81 3.02 -12.50
N PRO A 222 -8.47 3.09 -12.48
CA PRO A 222 -7.74 3.92 -11.52
C PRO A 222 -8.21 5.39 -11.47
N GLU A 223 -8.61 5.95 -12.59
CA GLU A 223 -9.10 7.34 -12.71
C GLU A 223 -10.48 7.54 -12.07
N ASP A 224 -11.29 6.49 -11.92
CA ASP A 224 -12.60 6.60 -11.29
C ASP A 224 -12.51 7.02 -9.81
N ARG A 225 -11.34 6.89 -9.18
CA ARG A 225 -11.09 7.32 -7.79
C ARG A 225 -11.39 8.80 -7.59
N TYR A 226 -11.12 9.63 -8.57
CA TYR A 226 -11.38 11.08 -8.50
C TYR A 226 -12.88 11.35 -8.36
N ARG A 227 -13.71 10.56 -9.06
CA ARG A 227 -15.17 10.61 -8.94
C ARG A 227 -15.65 10.11 -7.57
N PHE A 228 -15.04 9.03 -7.04
CA PHE A 228 -15.38 8.51 -5.71
C PHE A 228 -15.05 9.54 -4.63
N ALA A 229 -13.91 10.22 -4.74
CA ALA A 229 -13.52 11.28 -3.83
C ALA A 229 -14.60 12.38 -3.71
N CYS A 230 -15.23 12.77 -4.83
CA CYS A 230 -16.30 13.78 -4.85
C CYS A 230 -17.60 13.33 -4.15
N CYS A 231 -17.77 12.02 -3.91
CA CYS A 231 -18.97 11.45 -3.29
C CYS A 231 -18.68 10.77 -1.95
N THR A 232 -17.50 10.97 -1.36
CA THR A 232 -17.06 10.30 -0.13
C THR A 232 -16.89 11.30 1.00
N ASP A 233 -17.46 11.00 2.16
CA ASP A 233 -17.34 11.80 3.37
C ASP A 233 -16.18 11.31 4.25
N ILE A 234 -15.97 9.97 4.32
CA ILE A 234 -14.89 9.33 5.06
C ILE A 234 -14.29 8.20 4.21
N ILE A 235 -12.97 8.13 4.10
CA ILE A 235 -12.28 6.98 3.50
C ILE A 235 -12.19 5.85 4.52
N HIS A 236 -12.69 4.68 4.15
CA HIS A 236 -12.49 3.45 4.92
C HIS A 236 -11.06 2.93 4.71
N ASN A 237 -10.23 3.13 5.71
CA ASN A 237 -8.84 2.71 5.77
C ASN A 237 -8.57 1.81 6.98
N SER A 238 -9.64 1.26 7.56
CA SER A 238 -9.59 0.40 8.74
C SER A 238 -9.38 -1.05 8.33
N TYR A 239 -8.28 -1.63 8.77
CA TYR A 239 -7.96 -3.05 8.63
C TYR A 239 -6.93 -3.46 9.68
N TRP A 240 -6.93 -4.75 10.02
CA TRP A 240 -6.03 -5.29 11.01
C TRP A 240 -5.52 -6.66 10.60
N ASP A 241 -4.21 -6.80 10.48
CA ASP A 241 -3.47 -8.06 10.56
C ASP A 241 -2.00 -7.79 10.94
N ASN A 242 -1.27 -8.85 11.25
CA ASN A 242 0.11 -8.73 11.71
C ASN A 242 1.07 -8.11 10.67
N ASN A 243 0.77 -8.23 9.39
CA ASN A 243 1.62 -7.70 8.32
C ASN A 243 1.26 -6.26 7.97
N THR A 244 -0.04 -5.92 7.97
CA THR A 244 -0.52 -4.60 7.54
C THR A 244 -0.49 -3.56 8.65
N ARG A 245 -0.37 -3.93 9.93
CA ARG A 245 -0.35 -2.97 11.05
C ARG A 245 0.77 -1.94 10.97
N PHE A 246 1.85 -2.22 10.24
CA PHE A 246 2.98 -1.32 10.03
C PHE A 246 2.97 -0.64 8.66
N ALA A 247 2.06 -1.05 7.78
CA ALA A 247 2.00 -0.54 6.41
C ALA A 247 1.34 0.84 6.34
N MET A 248 1.73 1.60 5.31
CA MET A 248 1.05 2.81 4.87
C MET A 248 0.30 2.50 3.56
N GLY A 249 -1.02 2.40 3.64
CA GLY A 249 -1.85 2.09 2.47
C GLY A 249 -2.01 3.27 1.52
N ASN A 250 -2.19 3.00 0.22
CA ASN A 250 -2.35 4.05 -0.81
C ASN A 250 -3.50 5.01 -0.50
N LYS A 251 -4.59 4.53 0.09
CA LYS A 251 -5.73 5.37 0.50
C LYS A 251 -5.41 6.43 1.56
N TYR A 252 -4.31 6.25 2.31
CA TYR A 252 -3.83 7.30 3.20
C TYR A 252 -3.46 8.55 2.40
N TYR A 253 -2.73 8.36 1.31
CA TYR A 253 -2.33 9.46 0.43
C TYR A 253 -3.52 10.07 -0.29
N ASP A 254 -4.46 9.24 -0.78
CA ASP A 254 -5.72 9.73 -1.35
C ASP A 254 -6.50 10.59 -0.34
N SER A 255 -6.57 10.19 0.93
CA SER A 255 -7.20 10.96 2.01
C SER A 255 -6.58 12.34 2.16
N VAL A 256 -5.26 12.40 2.25
CA VAL A 256 -4.52 13.65 2.48
C VAL A 256 -4.58 14.54 1.25
N ILE A 257 -4.44 13.99 0.04
CA ILE A 257 -4.50 14.72 -1.22
C ILE A 257 -5.89 15.32 -1.44
N PHE A 258 -6.94 14.51 -1.30
CA PHE A 258 -8.32 14.96 -1.57
C PHE A 258 -9.00 15.60 -0.36
N ARG A 259 -8.30 15.78 0.74
CA ARG A 259 -8.81 16.34 2.00
C ARG A 259 -10.10 15.62 2.45
N ILE A 260 -10.04 14.28 2.48
CA ILE A 260 -11.14 13.42 2.95
C ILE A 260 -10.74 12.78 4.26
N PRO A 261 -11.51 12.96 5.35
CA PRO A 261 -11.24 12.28 6.62
C PRO A 261 -11.15 10.77 6.44
N GLN A 262 -10.30 10.12 7.24
CA GLN A 262 -10.15 8.67 7.17
C GLN A 262 -10.50 7.97 8.48
N LEU A 263 -11.11 6.82 8.34
CA LEU A 263 -11.41 5.89 9.42
C LEU A 263 -10.37 4.78 9.41
N THR A 264 -9.63 4.65 10.49
CA THR A 264 -8.50 3.72 10.63
C THR A 264 -8.65 2.84 11.87
N MET A 265 -7.71 1.92 12.09
CA MET A 265 -7.70 1.01 13.24
C MET A 265 -6.65 1.45 14.27
N PRO A 266 -6.99 1.51 15.58
CA PRO A 266 -6.01 1.75 16.66
C PRO A 266 -4.91 0.69 16.68
N GLY A 267 -3.70 1.09 17.10
CA GLY A 267 -2.54 0.18 17.16
C GLY A 267 -1.95 -0.18 15.79
N THR A 268 -2.39 0.50 14.72
CA THR A 268 -1.73 0.47 13.42
C THR A 268 -0.92 1.76 13.23
N TYR A 269 0.19 1.68 12.51
CA TYR A 269 0.99 2.87 12.18
C TYR A 269 0.17 3.96 11.47
N MET A 270 -0.69 3.54 10.57
CA MET A 270 -1.57 4.46 9.84
C MET A 270 -2.59 5.12 10.77
N GLY A 271 -3.15 4.36 11.74
CA GLY A 271 -4.06 4.90 12.76
C GLY A 271 -3.37 5.91 13.68
N GLU A 272 -2.17 5.59 14.15
CA GLU A 272 -1.35 6.49 14.98
C GLU A 272 -1.01 7.78 14.22
N ARG A 273 -0.56 7.65 12.96
CA ARG A 273 -0.21 8.81 12.13
C ARG A 273 -1.42 9.69 11.83
N CYS A 274 -2.55 9.13 11.40
CA CYS A 274 -3.72 9.94 11.05
C CYS A 274 -4.28 10.69 12.26
N THR A 275 -4.27 10.06 13.44
CA THR A 275 -4.68 10.71 14.69
C THR A 275 -3.71 11.82 15.10
N ALA A 276 -2.40 11.55 15.05
CA ALA A 276 -1.37 12.53 15.39
C ALA A 276 -1.36 13.74 14.44
N LYS A 277 -1.67 13.53 13.15
CA LYS A 277 -1.74 14.59 12.14
C LYS A 277 -3.12 15.27 12.07
N GLY A 278 -4.14 14.75 12.77
CA GLY A 278 -5.50 15.27 12.70
C GLY A 278 -6.15 15.10 11.32
N THR A 279 -5.79 14.03 10.58
CA THR A 279 -6.31 13.73 9.24
C THR A 279 -7.35 12.61 9.25
N GLY A 280 -7.71 12.09 10.43
CA GLY A 280 -8.69 11.03 10.58
C GLY A 280 -8.88 10.59 12.01
N ILE A 281 -9.65 9.52 12.19
CA ILE A 281 -9.93 8.90 13.47
C ILE A 281 -9.55 7.41 13.45
N ALA A 282 -9.05 6.91 14.57
CA ALA A 282 -8.75 5.49 14.76
C ALA A 282 -9.73 4.87 15.75
N LEU A 283 -10.59 3.96 15.28
CA LEU A 283 -11.63 3.31 16.08
C LEU A 283 -11.63 1.79 15.86
N ASN A 284 -11.89 1.05 16.95
CA ASN A 284 -12.03 -0.40 16.90
C ASN A 284 -13.50 -0.78 16.64
N PRO A 285 -13.84 -1.51 15.56
CA PRO A 285 -15.22 -1.93 15.28
C PRO A 285 -15.80 -2.91 16.31
N ASP A 286 -14.99 -3.44 17.23
CA ASP A 286 -15.46 -4.24 18.36
C ASP A 286 -16.15 -3.37 19.44
N SER A 287 -15.89 -2.06 19.48
CA SER A 287 -16.54 -1.15 20.42
C SER A 287 -18.03 -1.02 20.16
N SER A 288 -18.84 -0.98 21.23
CA SER A 288 -20.29 -0.84 21.14
C SER A 288 -20.73 0.53 20.64
N ASP A 289 -19.93 1.57 20.90
CA ASP A 289 -20.15 2.98 20.53
C ASP A 289 -19.51 3.36 19.19
N TYR A 290 -19.07 2.38 18.40
CA TYR A 290 -18.34 2.62 17.14
C TYR A 290 -19.06 3.56 16.17
N ALA A 291 -20.36 3.33 15.95
CA ALA A 291 -21.18 4.16 15.07
C ALA A 291 -21.35 5.58 15.62
N ASP A 292 -21.66 5.69 16.93
CA ASP A 292 -21.85 6.97 17.60
C ASP A 292 -20.57 7.78 17.63
N SER A 293 -19.44 7.13 17.92
CA SER A 293 -18.11 7.77 17.91
C SER A 293 -17.76 8.33 16.53
N ILE A 294 -18.05 7.61 15.43
CA ILE A 294 -17.84 8.12 14.06
C ILE A 294 -18.74 9.33 13.79
N TRP A 295 -20.01 9.22 14.16
CA TRP A 295 -20.99 10.26 13.93
C TRP A 295 -20.64 11.56 14.65
N GLU A 296 -20.38 11.49 15.95
CA GLU A 296 -20.05 12.65 16.78
C GLU A 296 -18.75 13.30 16.33
N TRP A 297 -17.71 12.48 16.09
CA TRP A 297 -16.45 12.98 15.58
C TRP A 297 -16.61 13.70 14.23
N PHE A 298 -17.32 13.11 13.28
CA PHE A 298 -17.49 13.69 11.94
C PHE A 298 -18.31 15.00 12.00
N LYS A 299 -19.32 15.07 12.86
CA LYS A 299 -20.13 16.28 13.06
C LYS A 299 -19.38 17.40 13.77
N SER A 300 -18.47 17.07 14.67
CA SER A 300 -17.63 18.04 15.39
C SER A 300 -16.37 18.46 14.64
N LEU A 301 -16.11 17.90 13.46
CA LEU A 301 -14.88 18.14 12.71
C LEU A 301 -14.79 19.60 12.24
N ASP A 302 -13.79 20.33 12.74
CA ASP A 302 -13.41 21.63 12.18
C ASP A 302 -12.80 21.44 10.78
N ARG A 303 -13.57 21.72 9.76
CA ARG A 303 -13.19 21.53 8.35
C ARG A 303 -11.99 22.36 7.94
N ILE A 304 -11.89 23.60 8.42
CA ILE A 304 -10.79 24.49 8.07
C ILE A 304 -9.49 23.97 8.67
N GLN A 305 -9.53 23.57 9.95
CA GLN A 305 -8.33 23.01 10.60
C GLN A 305 -7.96 21.66 10.00
N PHE A 306 -8.94 20.81 9.69
CA PHE A 306 -8.72 19.53 9.04
C PHE A 306 -8.02 19.68 7.67
N GLU A 307 -8.46 20.60 6.83
CA GLU A 307 -7.84 20.86 5.53
C GLU A 307 -6.40 21.36 5.67
N LYS A 308 -6.14 22.26 6.63
CA LYS A 308 -4.77 22.69 6.95
C LYS A 308 -3.89 21.53 7.42
N ASN A 309 -4.44 20.61 8.20
CA ASN A 309 -3.73 19.41 8.66
C ASN A 309 -3.36 18.49 7.48
N CYS A 310 -4.29 18.29 6.55
CA CYS A 310 -4.03 17.51 5.32
C CYS A 310 -2.93 18.18 4.48
N ASP A 311 -3.00 19.50 4.31
CA ASP A 311 -2.02 20.25 3.53
C ASP A 311 -0.63 20.14 4.15
N ALA A 312 -0.52 20.34 5.46
CA ALA A 312 0.75 20.22 6.18
C ALA A 312 1.34 18.80 6.15
N ASP A 313 0.49 17.77 6.25
CA ASP A 313 0.96 16.38 6.14
C ASP A 313 1.38 16.03 4.71
N LEU A 314 0.66 16.53 3.69
CA LEU A 314 1.02 16.37 2.28
C LEU A 314 2.36 17.04 1.96
N ASP A 315 2.59 18.26 2.44
CA ASP A 315 3.84 18.98 2.23
C ASP A 315 5.03 18.22 2.82
N ALA A 316 4.88 17.66 4.03
CA ALA A 316 5.90 16.82 4.66
C ALA A 316 6.17 15.54 3.84
N ILE A 317 5.12 14.87 3.36
CA ILE A 317 5.21 13.68 2.52
C ILE A 317 5.91 13.99 1.20
N LEU A 318 5.56 15.11 0.54
CA LEU A 318 6.17 15.51 -0.72
C LEU A 318 7.64 15.89 -0.55
N LEU A 319 8.01 16.50 0.56
CA LEU A 319 9.41 16.79 0.90
C LEU A 319 10.24 15.50 0.97
N GLU A 320 9.76 14.50 1.71
CA GLU A 320 10.42 13.19 1.83
C GLU A 320 10.48 12.45 0.48
N TYR A 321 9.38 12.48 -0.27
CA TYR A 321 9.28 11.86 -1.59
C TYR A 321 10.29 12.45 -2.59
N ASN A 322 10.39 13.80 -2.64
CA ASN A 322 11.33 14.48 -3.51
C ASN A 322 12.79 14.26 -3.08
N ALA A 323 13.08 14.27 -1.78
CA ALA A 323 14.40 13.93 -1.27
C ALA A 323 14.83 12.51 -1.69
N GLY A 324 13.91 11.55 -1.69
CA GLY A 324 14.13 10.20 -2.19
C GLY A 324 14.44 10.15 -3.70
N LYS A 325 13.71 10.93 -4.51
CA LYS A 325 13.97 11.07 -5.96
C LYS A 325 15.33 11.69 -6.22
N ASP A 326 15.69 12.75 -5.51
CA ASP A 326 16.98 13.44 -5.68
C ASP A 326 18.15 12.51 -5.31
N MET A 327 17.98 11.71 -4.27
CA MET A 327 19.02 10.74 -3.88
C MET A 327 19.23 9.66 -4.94
N LEU A 328 18.14 9.16 -5.56
CA LEU A 328 18.23 8.25 -6.70
C LEU A 328 18.93 8.91 -7.89
N ASN A 329 18.54 10.11 -8.26
CA ASN A 329 19.11 10.86 -9.37
C ASN A 329 20.61 11.08 -9.15
N ASN A 330 21.01 11.50 -7.95
CA ASN A 330 22.41 11.72 -7.60
C ASN A 330 23.22 10.43 -7.64
N LEU A 331 22.64 9.31 -7.19
CA LEU A 331 23.30 8.00 -7.23
C LEU A 331 23.62 7.57 -8.67
N PHE A 332 22.68 7.72 -9.60
CA PHE A 332 22.88 7.28 -10.98
C PHE A 332 23.67 8.29 -11.83
N ASN A 333 23.51 9.59 -11.58
CA ASN A 333 24.31 10.61 -12.27
C ASN A 333 25.80 10.59 -11.87
N ALA A 334 26.10 10.20 -10.62
CA ALA A 334 27.48 10.02 -10.18
C ALA A 334 28.19 8.80 -10.79
N GLN A 335 27.42 7.83 -11.28
CA GLN A 335 27.96 6.63 -11.97
C GLN A 335 28.12 6.83 -13.49
N ALA A 336 27.49 7.89 -14.04
CA ALA A 336 27.57 8.21 -15.46
C ALA A 336 28.80 9.09 -15.84
N LYS A 337 29.54 9.55 -14.83
CA LYS A 337 30.82 10.28 -14.95
C LYS A 337 32.00 9.34 -14.67
#